data_23dc566d89f8a7944de28cc2c2588456
#
_entry.id   23dc566d89f8a7944de28cc2c2588456
#
_cell.length_a   1.000
_cell.length_b   1.000
_cell.length_c   1.000
_cell.angle_alpha   90.00
_cell.angle_beta   90.00
_cell.angle_gamma   90.00
#
_symmetry.space_group_name_H-M   'P 1'
#
loop_
_entity.id
_entity.type
_entity.pdbx_description
1 polymer ?
#
loop_
_entity_poly.entity_id
_entity_poly.type
_entity_poly.pdbx_seq_one_letter_code
_entity_poly.pdbx_strand_id
1 'polypeptide(L)'
;MKTKLFRLTTLFIAFTMLAVMFLGTAGSQVVAAPPASLPAALIQAQDGGGIVLASSSPEWSAATKVWTKEEMLAAKPFPLKTVEGEPNFDISPAAPDGPPGFSPSALPADVQGALVNAEPDFLEITSPLGYTYPPPFTRYPRFWMTQFPHVTIGVLFFTMYGGNYRCSAASVGNYAIWTAGHCVHAGDNSGAGWAYNVVFVPAYRNGSAPRGTWTAQNLGTFTGWAASGDLRYDSGFAILNTLSGQKISQRVGNLGFAWNQGTNLHWFTIGYPAAAPFSGKYQVMCASSYAYSDTSFGTPYPVAVGCDQTGGTSGGPRIWKFSYSAGATNYVNGDNSYRYTTPDHPLELFSPYFNTDTGNLFYYALSCNPGCP
;
A
#
# COMPACT_ATOMS: atom_id res chain seq x y z
N MET A 1 -21.99 -36.05 83.10
CA MET A 1 -21.46 -35.07 82.17
C MET A 1 -20.36 -35.71 81.33
N LYS A 2 -20.64 -36.13 80.12
CA LYS A 2 -19.69 -36.87 79.25
C LYS A 2 -19.62 -36.11 77.93
N THR A 3 -18.49 -35.45 77.69
CA THR A 3 -18.13 -34.76 76.45
C THR A 3 -17.71 -35.82 75.42
N LYS A 4 -18.40 -35.88 74.29
CA LYS A 4 -18.05 -36.72 73.15
C LYS A 4 -17.19 -35.88 72.19
N LEU A 5 -16.00 -36.35 71.93
CA LEU A 5 -15.03 -35.83 70.97
C LEU A 5 -15.36 -36.39 69.59
N PHE A 6 -15.70 -35.49 68.68
CA PHE A 6 -15.91 -35.84 67.25
C PHE A 6 -14.59 -35.71 66.53
N ARG A 7 -14.05 -36.81 65.99
CA ARG A 7 -12.92 -36.81 65.07
C ARG A 7 -13.39 -36.50 63.67
N LEU A 8 -12.92 -35.42 63.12
CA LEU A 8 -13.15 -35.04 61.72
C LEU A 8 -11.99 -35.65 60.88
N THR A 9 -12.29 -36.63 60.06
CA THR A 9 -11.37 -37.21 59.08
C THR A 9 -11.39 -36.38 57.83
N THR A 10 -10.33 -35.64 57.56
CA THR A 10 -10.15 -34.83 56.34
C THR A 10 -9.69 -35.77 55.23
N LEU A 11 -10.54 -35.94 54.20
CA LEU A 11 -10.23 -36.67 52.98
C LEU A 11 -9.55 -35.71 52.00
N PHE A 12 -8.24 -35.86 51.76
CA PHE A 12 -7.50 -35.17 50.73
C PHE A 12 -7.81 -35.81 49.37
N ILE A 13 -8.62 -35.16 48.54
CA ILE A 13 -8.77 -35.51 47.13
C ILE A 13 -7.68 -34.73 46.37
N ALA A 14 -6.66 -35.43 45.92
CA ALA A 14 -5.65 -34.89 45.02
C ALA A 14 -6.26 -34.74 43.62
N PHE A 15 -6.55 -33.52 43.23
CA PHE A 15 -6.91 -33.18 41.85
C PHE A 15 -5.61 -33.06 41.04
N THR A 16 -5.26 -34.09 40.30
CA THR A 16 -4.22 -34.01 39.26
C THR A 16 -4.78 -33.22 38.08
N MET A 17 -4.45 -31.91 38.01
CA MET A 17 -4.66 -31.11 36.77
C MET A 17 -3.70 -31.63 35.70
N LEU A 18 -4.24 -32.33 34.72
CA LEU A 18 -3.56 -32.66 33.49
C LEU A 18 -3.53 -31.36 32.63
N ALA A 19 -2.43 -30.60 32.73
CA ALA A 19 -2.18 -29.47 31.84
C ALA A 19 -1.88 -30.03 30.43
N VAL A 20 -2.91 -30.05 29.58
CA VAL A 20 -2.73 -30.24 28.13
C VAL A 20 -2.08 -28.97 27.60
N MET A 21 -0.76 -28.96 27.46
CA MET A 21 -0.06 -27.96 26.69
C MET A 21 -0.50 -28.12 25.22
N PHE A 22 -1.41 -27.27 24.77
CA PHE A 22 -1.56 -26.98 23.34
C PHE A 22 -0.27 -26.28 22.92
N LEU A 23 0.68 -27.00 22.38
CA LEU A 23 1.73 -26.46 21.54
C LEU A 23 1.02 -25.97 20.25
N GLY A 24 0.55 -24.73 20.30
CA GLY A 24 0.20 -24.00 19.10
C GLY A 24 1.47 -23.92 18.25
N THR A 25 1.52 -24.69 17.18
CA THR A 25 2.51 -24.47 16.14
C THR A 25 2.24 -23.07 15.58
N ALA A 26 3.00 -22.08 16.06
CA ALA A 26 3.11 -20.81 15.35
C ALA A 26 3.62 -21.18 13.95
N GLY A 27 2.71 -21.17 12.98
CA GLY A 27 3.06 -21.35 11.58
C GLY A 27 4.06 -20.26 11.25
N SER A 28 5.33 -20.64 11.11
CA SER A 28 6.35 -19.75 10.58
C SER A 28 5.86 -19.31 9.22
N GLN A 29 5.46 -18.02 9.09
CA GLN A 29 5.15 -17.44 7.80
C GLN A 29 6.43 -17.53 6.97
N VAL A 30 6.41 -18.32 5.92
CA VAL A 30 7.54 -18.43 4.99
C VAL A 30 7.65 -17.08 4.31
N VAL A 31 8.60 -16.27 4.77
CA VAL A 31 9.04 -15.09 4.02
C VAL A 31 9.69 -15.64 2.76
N ALA A 32 9.05 -15.45 1.61
CA ALA A 32 9.65 -15.81 0.33
C ALA A 32 10.96 -15.01 0.20
N ALA A 33 12.08 -15.70 0.14
CA ALA A 33 13.35 -15.05 -0.16
C ALA A 33 13.26 -14.41 -1.56
N PRO A 34 13.78 -13.19 -1.76
CA PRO A 34 13.83 -12.60 -3.08
C PRO A 34 14.60 -13.55 -4.02
N PRO A 35 14.12 -13.76 -5.26
CA PRO A 35 14.87 -14.51 -6.25
C PRO A 35 16.25 -13.87 -6.43
N ALA A 36 17.29 -14.66 -6.58
CA ALA A 36 18.68 -14.20 -6.70
C ALA A 36 18.87 -13.26 -7.92
N SER A 37 18.02 -13.36 -8.93
CA SER A 37 17.82 -12.41 -10.03
C SER A 37 16.44 -12.65 -10.63
N LEU A 38 15.77 -11.58 -11.08
CA LEU A 38 14.55 -11.74 -11.87
C LEU A 38 14.93 -12.25 -13.26
N PRO A 39 14.23 -13.27 -13.80
CA PRO A 39 14.46 -13.72 -15.16
C PRO A 39 14.25 -12.57 -16.16
N ALA A 40 15.11 -12.46 -17.17
CA ALA A 40 14.97 -11.47 -18.25
C ALA A 40 13.60 -11.57 -18.97
N ALA A 41 12.97 -12.73 -18.94
CA ALA A 41 11.61 -12.93 -19.46
C ALA A 41 10.52 -12.13 -18.75
N LEU A 42 10.70 -11.76 -17.45
CA LEU A 42 9.75 -10.93 -16.72
C LEU A 42 9.78 -9.45 -17.15
N ILE A 43 10.88 -9.01 -17.75
CA ILE A 43 10.99 -7.65 -18.29
C ILE A 43 10.20 -7.50 -19.60
N GLN A 44 9.86 -8.60 -20.28
CA GLN A 44 9.21 -8.62 -21.58
C GLN A 44 7.95 -9.50 -21.65
N ALA A 45 7.27 -9.75 -20.51
CA ALA A 45 6.05 -10.55 -20.51
C ALA A 45 4.97 -9.94 -21.44
N GLN A 46 4.36 -10.78 -22.28
CA GLN A 46 3.38 -10.36 -23.30
C GLN A 46 1.98 -10.11 -22.73
N ASP A 47 1.72 -10.53 -21.49
CA ASP A 47 0.40 -10.50 -20.83
C ASP A 47 0.15 -9.22 -20.01
N GLY A 48 1.05 -8.23 -20.07
CA GLY A 48 0.98 -6.99 -19.32
C GLY A 48 1.73 -7.01 -17.98
N GLY A 49 2.13 -8.18 -17.46
CA GLY A 49 2.90 -8.33 -16.22
C GLY A 49 4.39 -8.05 -16.35
N GLY A 50 4.89 -7.70 -17.54
CA GLY A 50 6.28 -7.28 -17.74
C GLY A 50 6.60 -5.96 -17.06
N ILE A 51 7.90 -5.71 -16.83
CA ILE A 51 8.40 -4.51 -16.12
C ILE A 51 9.05 -3.57 -17.13
N VAL A 52 8.71 -2.29 -17.06
CA VAL A 52 9.33 -1.23 -17.83
C VAL A 52 9.85 -0.11 -16.92
N LEU A 53 11.03 0.43 -17.25
CA LEU A 53 11.69 1.48 -16.48
C LEU A 53 11.73 2.78 -17.28
N ALA A 54 11.63 3.90 -16.56
CA ALA A 54 11.82 5.22 -17.14
C ALA A 54 13.22 5.37 -17.75
N SER A 55 14.25 4.84 -17.11
CA SER A 55 15.64 4.86 -17.61
C SER A 55 15.84 4.12 -18.94
N SER A 56 14.90 3.27 -19.36
CA SER A 56 14.92 2.65 -20.70
C SER A 56 14.41 3.58 -21.80
N SER A 57 13.78 4.70 -21.46
CA SER A 57 13.32 5.70 -22.40
C SER A 57 14.40 6.77 -22.64
N PRO A 58 14.86 7.01 -23.89
CA PRO A 58 15.84 8.05 -24.18
C PRO A 58 15.36 9.47 -23.84
N GLU A 59 14.07 9.66 -23.76
CA GLU A 59 13.41 10.96 -23.50
C GLU A 59 13.34 11.29 -22.01
N TRP A 60 13.51 10.28 -21.14
CA TRP A 60 13.39 10.45 -19.71
C TRP A 60 14.71 10.93 -19.08
N SER A 61 14.59 11.81 -18.09
CA SER A 61 15.70 12.28 -17.28
C SER A 61 15.33 12.30 -15.81
N ALA A 62 16.21 11.76 -14.97
CA ALA A 62 16.12 11.87 -13.52
C ALA A 62 16.39 13.30 -13.02
N ALA A 63 16.53 14.28 -13.91
CA ALA A 63 16.73 15.69 -13.53
C ALA A 63 15.61 16.14 -12.59
N THR A 64 16.02 16.75 -11.51
CA THR A 64 15.12 17.17 -10.46
C THR A 64 15.22 18.67 -10.27
N LYS A 65 14.08 19.35 -10.39
CA LYS A 65 13.98 20.71 -9.88
C LYS A 65 13.85 20.67 -8.35
N VAL A 66 14.23 21.75 -7.71
CA VAL A 66 13.91 21.97 -6.30
C VAL A 66 12.47 22.44 -6.21
N TRP A 67 11.60 21.62 -5.63
CA TRP A 67 10.21 22.00 -5.37
C TRP A 67 10.13 22.97 -4.20
N THR A 68 9.62 24.17 -4.45
CA THR A 68 9.33 25.13 -3.38
C THR A 68 8.03 24.74 -2.64
N LYS A 69 7.84 25.32 -1.46
CA LYS A 69 6.59 25.13 -0.70
C LYS A 69 5.37 25.60 -1.48
N GLU A 70 5.51 26.73 -2.17
CA GLU A 70 4.46 27.34 -3.00
C GLU A 70 4.09 26.42 -4.17
N GLU A 71 5.07 25.83 -4.86
CA GLU A 71 4.83 24.85 -5.92
C GLU A 71 4.16 23.58 -5.41
N MET A 72 4.60 23.07 -4.25
CA MET A 72 3.97 21.90 -3.62
C MET A 72 2.50 22.16 -3.26
N LEU A 73 2.19 23.36 -2.77
CA LEU A 73 0.82 23.77 -2.47
C LEU A 73 -0.03 24.00 -3.71
N ALA A 74 0.57 24.48 -4.80
CA ALA A 74 -0.08 24.76 -6.08
C ALA A 74 -0.17 23.52 -6.99
N ALA A 75 0.57 22.44 -6.71
CA ALA A 75 0.54 21.22 -7.49
C ALA A 75 -0.89 20.66 -7.56
N LYS A 76 -1.37 20.43 -8.79
CA LYS A 76 -2.72 19.93 -9.03
C LYS A 76 -2.85 18.49 -8.57
N PRO A 77 -3.99 18.09 -7.98
CA PRO A 77 -4.26 16.67 -7.77
C PRO A 77 -4.19 15.95 -9.11
N PHE A 78 -3.35 14.90 -9.20
CA PHE A 78 -3.43 14.05 -10.38
C PHE A 78 -4.79 13.35 -10.35
N PRO A 79 -5.56 13.37 -11.41
CA PRO A 79 -6.89 12.76 -11.40
C PRO A 79 -6.78 11.27 -11.12
N LEU A 80 -7.67 10.74 -10.26
CA LEU A 80 -7.93 9.30 -10.28
C LEU A 80 -8.32 8.91 -11.70
N LYS A 81 -7.87 7.77 -12.18
CA LYS A 81 -8.40 7.25 -13.42
C LYS A 81 -9.89 7.03 -13.25
N THR A 82 -10.65 7.32 -14.30
CA THR A 82 -12.10 7.21 -14.30
C THR A 82 -12.56 6.28 -15.40
N VAL A 83 -13.54 5.44 -15.04
CA VAL A 83 -14.21 4.54 -15.97
C VAL A 83 -15.64 5.02 -16.15
N GLU A 84 -16.10 5.14 -17.37
CA GLU A 84 -17.49 5.51 -17.67
C GLU A 84 -18.39 4.28 -17.57
N GLY A 85 -19.63 4.47 -17.14
CA GLY A 85 -20.64 3.41 -17.01
C GLY A 85 -20.58 2.72 -15.64
N GLU A 86 -21.21 1.54 -15.56
CA GLU A 86 -21.34 0.74 -14.36
C GLU A 86 -20.28 -0.39 -14.36
N PRO A 87 -19.71 -0.76 -13.20
CA PRO A 87 -18.83 -1.90 -13.11
C PRO A 87 -19.60 -3.21 -13.36
N ASN A 88 -18.99 -4.14 -14.06
CA ASN A 88 -19.36 -5.56 -13.92
C ASN A 88 -18.64 -6.10 -12.70
N PHE A 89 -19.35 -6.75 -11.79
CA PHE A 89 -18.74 -7.14 -10.52
C PHE A 89 -19.11 -8.53 -10.05
N ASP A 90 -18.19 -9.13 -9.27
CA ASP A 90 -18.44 -10.37 -8.53
C ASP A 90 -18.22 -10.08 -7.03
N ILE A 91 -19.27 -10.29 -6.23
CA ILE A 91 -19.24 -10.12 -4.78
C ILE A 91 -18.56 -11.28 -4.06
N SER A 92 -18.31 -12.38 -4.72
CA SER A 92 -17.64 -13.53 -4.13
C SER A 92 -16.17 -13.20 -3.90
N PRO A 93 -15.65 -13.39 -2.68
CA PRO A 93 -14.22 -13.20 -2.45
C PRO A 93 -13.39 -14.14 -3.34
N ALA A 94 -12.44 -13.57 -4.07
CA ALA A 94 -11.56 -14.36 -4.90
C ALA A 94 -10.54 -15.13 -4.05
N ALA A 95 -10.24 -16.35 -4.46
CA ALA A 95 -9.11 -17.12 -3.93
C ALA A 95 -7.78 -16.48 -4.37
N PRO A 96 -6.68 -16.76 -3.68
CA PRO A 96 -5.35 -16.31 -4.11
C PRO A 96 -5.02 -16.82 -5.52
N ASP A 97 -4.37 -15.97 -6.32
CA ASP A 97 -3.93 -16.26 -7.70
C ASP A 97 -2.58 -17.02 -7.74
N GLY A 98 -2.06 -17.41 -6.60
CA GLY A 98 -0.81 -18.14 -6.45
C GLY A 98 -0.42 -18.30 -4.98
N PRO A 99 0.76 -18.83 -4.70
CA PRO A 99 1.25 -18.93 -3.32
C PRO A 99 1.34 -17.55 -2.67
N PRO A 100 0.76 -17.34 -1.46
CA PRO A 100 0.85 -16.08 -0.75
C PRO A 100 2.30 -15.67 -0.49
N GLY A 101 2.63 -14.42 -0.81
CA GLY A 101 3.95 -13.86 -0.56
C GLY A 101 3.90 -12.66 0.37
N PHE A 102 4.98 -12.47 1.13
CA PHE A 102 5.09 -11.41 2.14
C PHE A 102 6.50 -10.85 2.22
N SER A 103 6.60 -9.54 2.45
CA SER A 103 7.81 -8.87 2.90
C SER A 103 7.50 -8.09 4.18
N PRO A 104 8.31 -8.19 5.25
CA PRO A 104 8.00 -7.53 6.51
C PRO A 104 8.19 -6.01 6.43
N SER A 105 7.48 -5.29 7.31
CA SER A 105 7.74 -3.88 7.57
C SER A 105 9.02 -3.69 8.39
N ALA A 106 9.57 -2.48 8.33
CA ALA A 106 10.66 -2.06 9.21
C ALA A 106 10.39 -0.67 9.77
N LEU A 107 10.68 -0.50 11.05
CA LEU A 107 10.56 0.79 11.74
C LEU A 107 11.70 1.73 11.34
N PRO A 108 11.50 3.06 11.41
CA PRO A 108 12.58 4.01 11.26
C PRO A 108 13.67 3.79 12.31
N ALA A 109 14.91 4.14 11.97
CA ALA A 109 16.07 3.87 12.83
C ALA A 109 16.01 4.59 14.19
N ASP A 110 15.38 5.75 14.24
CA ASP A 110 15.20 6.54 15.46
C ASP A 110 14.09 6.02 16.40
N VAL A 111 13.28 5.06 15.94
CA VAL A 111 12.14 4.51 16.69
C VAL A 111 12.36 3.06 17.12
N GLN A 112 13.33 2.35 16.55
CA GLN A 112 13.59 0.92 16.79
C GLN A 112 13.83 0.54 18.27
N GLY A 113 14.16 1.50 19.14
CA GLY A 113 14.37 1.27 20.58
C GLY A 113 13.24 1.74 21.50
N ALA A 114 12.19 2.39 20.98
CA ALA A 114 11.23 3.15 21.79
C ALA A 114 9.82 2.54 21.89
N LEU A 115 9.57 1.38 21.25
CA LEU A 115 8.22 0.84 21.17
C LEU A 115 7.93 -0.16 22.28
N VAL A 116 7.12 0.30 23.21
CA VAL A 116 6.54 -0.49 24.31
C VAL A 116 5.37 -1.33 23.76
N ASN A 117 5.30 -2.58 24.24
CA ASN A 117 4.27 -3.57 23.96
C ASN A 117 2.85 -3.02 24.08
N ALA A 118 2.27 -2.61 22.96
CA ALA A 118 0.82 -2.50 22.83
C ALA A 118 0.34 -3.77 22.13
N GLU A 119 -0.50 -4.56 22.81
CA GLU A 119 -1.17 -5.69 22.19
C GLU A 119 -1.98 -5.21 20.99
N PRO A 120 -1.90 -5.91 19.84
CA PRO A 120 -2.70 -5.55 18.69
C PRO A 120 -4.17 -5.87 18.98
N ASP A 121 -5.00 -4.86 19.06
CA ASP A 121 -6.44 -5.01 19.11
C ASP A 121 -6.94 -5.31 17.68
N PHE A 122 -6.80 -6.56 17.26
CA PHE A 122 -7.36 -7.04 16.01
C PHE A 122 -8.84 -7.35 16.22
N LEU A 123 -9.69 -6.39 15.90
CA LEU A 123 -11.06 -6.73 15.57
C LEU A 123 -11.02 -7.52 14.25
N GLU A 124 -11.19 -8.83 14.31
CA GLU A 124 -11.61 -9.61 13.15
C GLU A 124 -13.02 -9.16 12.77
N ILE A 125 -13.08 -8.17 11.90
CA ILE A 125 -14.34 -7.77 11.30
C ILE A 125 -14.62 -8.79 10.21
N THR A 126 -15.43 -9.79 10.53
CA THR A 126 -16.05 -10.64 9.51
C THR A 126 -16.98 -9.76 8.69
N SER A 127 -16.64 -9.59 7.40
CA SER A 127 -17.52 -8.86 6.48
C SER A 127 -18.90 -9.49 6.47
N PRO A 128 -20.00 -8.70 6.52
CA PRO A 128 -21.31 -9.25 6.28
C PRO A 128 -21.36 -9.89 4.90
N LEU A 129 -21.91 -11.07 4.82
CA LEU A 129 -22.19 -11.75 3.56
C LEU A 129 -23.22 -10.92 2.78
N GLY A 130 -22.78 -10.26 1.71
CA GLY A 130 -23.63 -9.51 0.80
C GLY A 130 -23.07 -8.11 0.49
N TYR A 131 -23.27 -7.69 -0.75
CA TYR A 131 -22.96 -6.34 -1.19
C TYR A 131 -24.06 -5.38 -0.74
N THR A 132 -23.65 -4.29 -0.10
CA THR A 132 -24.53 -3.13 0.17
C THR A 132 -23.89 -1.90 -0.43
N TYR A 133 -24.67 -1.14 -1.19
CA TYR A 133 -24.20 0.15 -1.71
C TYR A 133 -24.74 1.31 -0.85
N PRO A 134 -23.94 2.32 -0.53
CA PRO A 134 -22.47 2.34 -0.70
C PRO A 134 -21.79 1.29 0.20
N PRO A 135 -20.62 0.74 -0.23
CA PRO A 135 -19.86 -0.17 0.63
C PRO A 135 -19.53 0.54 1.95
N PRO A 136 -19.79 -0.10 3.11
CA PRO A 136 -19.54 0.53 4.40
C PRO A 136 -18.07 0.93 4.55
N PHE A 137 -17.81 2.16 4.98
CA PHE A 137 -16.47 2.61 5.33
C PHE A 137 -16.51 3.63 6.47
N THR A 138 -15.41 3.75 7.18
CA THR A 138 -15.18 4.82 8.15
C THR A 138 -14.06 5.72 7.65
N ARG A 139 -14.33 7.02 7.53
CA ARG A 139 -13.33 8.00 7.17
C ARG A 139 -12.73 8.66 8.41
N TYR A 140 -11.41 8.73 8.43
CA TYR A 140 -10.65 9.43 9.46
C TYR A 140 -9.94 10.64 8.83
N PRO A 141 -10.35 11.87 9.15
CA PRO A 141 -9.94 13.06 8.41
C PRO A 141 -8.56 13.61 8.75
N ARG A 142 -7.89 13.13 9.81
CA ARG A 142 -6.56 13.61 10.24
C ARG A 142 -5.87 12.59 11.12
N PHE A 143 -4.55 12.43 10.91
CA PHE A 143 -3.74 11.51 11.70
C PHE A 143 -2.43 12.13 12.17
N TRP A 144 -1.82 11.48 13.15
CA TRP A 144 -0.47 11.73 13.62
C TRP A 144 0.53 11.24 12.56
N MET A 145 0.70 12.03 11.49
CA MET A 145 1.43 11.63 10.28
C MET A 145 2.92 11.34 10.51
N THR A 146 3.45 11.71 11.67
CA THR A 146 4.86 11.47 12.04
C THR A 146 5.09 10.15 12.78
N GLN A 147 4.01 9.44 13.12
CA GLN A 147 4.07 8.14 13.80
C GLN A 147 4.00 7.00 12.75
N PHE A 148 4.72 5.91 13.01
CA PHE A 148 4.60 4.69 12.20
C PHE A 148 3.21 4.06 12.39
N PRO A 149 2.52 3.58 11.35
CA PRO A 149 2.98 3.49 9.95
C PRO A 149 2.77 4.76 9.11
N HIS A 150 2.03 5.76 9.55
CA HIS A 150 1.69 6.97 8.78
C HIS A 150 2.90 7.73 8.27
N VAL A 151 4.03 7.72 9.00
CA VAL A 151 5.27 8.42 8.63
C VAL A 151 5.87 7.90 7.32
N THR A 152 5.57 6.65 6.93
CA THR A 152 6.03 6.02 5.68
C THR A 152 5.26 6.51 4.46
N ILE A 153 4.08 7.13 4.66
CA ILE A 153 3.16 7.54 3.61
C ILE A 153 3.34 9.04 3.35
N GLY A 154 3.40 9.42 2.09
CA GLY A 154 3.68 10.80 1.71
C GLY A 154 3.03 11.21 0.39
N VAL A 155 3.33 12.44 0.00
CA VAL A 155 2.94 12.99 -1.30
C VAL A 155 4.07 12.76 -2.28
N LEU A 156 3.74 12.29 -3.47
CA LEU A 156 4.60 12.22 -4.65
C LEU A 156 4.29 13.45 -5.52
N PHE A 157 5.25 14.37 -5.64
CA PHE A 157 5.17 15.50 -6.55
C PHE A 157 5.96 15.20 -7.80
N PHE A 158 5.42 15.58 -8.95
CA PHE A 158 6.05 15.33 -10.25
C PHE A 158 5.56 16.30 -11.33
N THR A 159 6.30 16.32 -12.42
CA THR A 159 5.89 16.98 -13.67
C THR A 159 5.56 15.91 -14.70
N MET A 160 4.47 16.07 -15.44
CA MET A 160 4.09 15.21 -16.56
C MET A 160 3.44 16.09 -17.64
N TYR A 161 3.91 15.99 -18.89
CA TYR A 161 3.46 16.86 -20.00
C TYR A 161 3.46 18.36 -19.65
N GLY A 162 4.48 18.81 -18.93
CA GLY A 162 4.62 20.22 -18.52
C GLY A 162 3.73 20.67 -17.36
N GLY A 163 2.78 19.85 -16.92
CA GLY A 163 1.95 20.12 -15.74
C GLY A 163 2.61 19.63 -14.44
N ASN A 164 2.44 20.38 -13.36
CA ASN A 164 2.87 19.99 -12.01
C ASN A 164 1.73 19.33 -11.26
N TYR A 165 1.96 18.10 -10.82
CA TYR A 165 0.95 17.25 -10.20
C TYR A 165 1.39 16.65 -8.87
N ARG A 166 0.43 16.04 -8.20
CA ARG A 166 0.63 15.31 -6.96
C ARG A 166 -0.20 14.03 -6.92
N CYS A 167 0.43 12.98 -6.42
CA CYS A 167 -0.12 11.68 -6.05
C CYS A 167 0.22 11.37 -4.59
N SER A 168 -0.14 10.19 -4.13
CA SER A 168 0.28 9.59 -2.86
C SER A 168 1.23 8.43 -3.13
N ALA A 169 2.09 8.11 -2.15
CA ALA A 169 3.00 6.97 -2.21
C ALA A 169 3.34 6.50 -0.80
N ALA A 170 3.96 5.33 -0.69
CA ALA A 170 4.45 4.78 0.56
C ALA A 170 5.86 4.18 0.44
N SER A 171 6.69 4.34 1.47
CA SER A 171 7.99 3.65 1.59
C SER A 171 7.76 2.15 1.79
N VAL A 172 8.36 1.33 0.92
CA VAL A 172 8.24 -0.14 0.95
C VAL A 172 9.59 -0.86 0.96
N GLY A 173 10.69 -0.11 0.96
CA GLY A 173 12.04 -0.68 0.96
C GLY A 173 13.11 0.35 1.23
N ASN A 174 14.38 -0.06 1.14
CA ASN A 174 15.51 0.83 1.43
C ASN A 174 15.54 2.11 0.60
N TYR A 175 15.24 1.99 -0.68
CA TYR A 175 15.21 3.10 -1.63
C TYR A 175 13.87 3.20 -2.36
N ALA A 176 13.01 2.17 -2.23
CA ALA A 176 11.80 2.03 -2.99
C ALA A 176 10.59 2.65 -2.27
N ILE A 177 9.80 3.38 -3.03
CA ILE A 177 8.42 3.74 -2.70
C ILE A 177 7.48 3.11 -3.72
N TRP A 178 6.27 2.77 -3.28
CA TRP A 178 5.18 2.25 -4.09
C TRP A 178 4.13 3.32 -4.35
N THR A 179 3.57 3.32 -5.56
CA THR A 179 2.53 4.24 -6.02
C THR A 179 1.72 3.61 -7.15
N ALA A 180 0.73 4.30 -7.69
CA ALA A 180 0.02 3.85 -8.88
C ALA A 180 0.85 4.03 -10.16
N GLY A 181 0.61 3.20 -11.17
CA GLY A 181 1.27 3.27 -12.48
C GLY A 181 1.06 4.63 -13.15
N HIS A 182 -0.16 5.17 -13.09
CA HIS A 182 -0.47 6.48 -13.67
C HIS A 182 0.24 7.67 -12.98
N CYS A 183 0.79 7.49 -11.79
CA CYS A 183 1.60 8.51 -11.13
C CYS A 183 3.05 8.55 -11.61
N VAL A 184 3.51 7.51 -12.32
CA VAL A 184 4.87 7.42 -12.88
C VAL A 184 4.88 7.43 -14.40
N HIS A 185 3.81 6.97 -15.06
CA HIS A 185 3.68 6.95 -16.52
C HIS A 185 2.22 7.19 -16.95
N ALA A 186 2.00 7.96 -17.99
CA ALA A 186 0.66 8.33 -18.47
C ALA A 186 -0.21 7.14 -18.94
N GLY A 187 0.40 6.01 -19.29
CA GLY A 187 -0.29 4.81 -19.78
C GLY A 187 -0.71 4.93 -21.27
N ASP A 188 0.06 5.63 -22.08
CA ASP A 188 -0.27 6.03 -23.45
C ASP A 188 0.73 5.55 -24.50
N ASN A 189 1.58 4.59 -24.14
CA ASN A 189 2.64 4.04 -24.99
C ASN A 189 3.67 5.06 -25.47
N SER A 190 3.86 6.16 -24.75
CA SER A 190 4.78 7.23 -25.12
C SER A 190 6.00 7.27 -24.19
N GLY A 191 7.22 7.37 -24.75
CA GLY A 191 8.41 7.63 -23.94
C GLY A 191 8.34 8.96 -23.19
N ALA A 192 7.62 9.96 -23.73
CA ALA A 192 7.34 11.23 -23.07
C ALA A 192 6.28 11.13 -21.96
N GLY A 193 5.59 10.00 -21.84
CA GLY A 193 4.59 9.73 -20.80
C GLY A 193 5.18 9.54 -19.40
N TRP A 194 6.48 9.40 -19.26
CA TRP A 194 7.10 9.30 -17.95
C TRP A 194 7.04 10.59 -17.15
N ALA A 195 6.75 10.46 -15.86
CA ALA A 195 6.88 11.55 -14.91
C ALA A 195 8.36 11.96 -14.75
N TYR A 196 8.62 13.25 -14.56
CA TYR A 196 9.95 13.79 -14.30
C TYR A 196 9.89 14.85 -13.20
N ASN A 197 11.04 15.32 -12.71
CA ASN A 197 11.13 16.17 -11.51
C ASN A 197 10.46 15.53 -10.29
N VAL A 198 10.55 14.21 -10.16
CA VAL A 198 9.80 13.43 -9.17
C VAL A 198 10.45 13.57 -7.80
N VAL A 199 9.65 13.95 -6.81
CA VAL A 199 10.06 13.98 -5.41
C VAL A 199 9.00 13.37 -4.51
N PHE A 200 9.45 12.63 -3.51
CA PHE A 200 8.60 12.08 -2.45
C PHE A 200 8.78 12.87 -1.16
N VAL A 201 7.67 13.23 -0.54
CA VAL A 201 7.65 13.96 0.74
C VAL A 201 6.86 13.15 1.76
N PRO A 202 7.54 12.27 2.54
CA PRO A 202 6.88 11.46 3.56
C PRO A 202 6.37 12.34 4.70
N ALA A 203 5.23 11.94 5.29
CA ALA A 203 4.53 12.67 6.33
C ALA A 203 4.24 14.15 5.96
N TYR A 204 4.02 14.43 4.66
CA TYR A 204 3.73 15.77 4.16
C TYR A 204 2.63 16.46 4.97
N ARG A 205 2.82 17.73 5.28
CA ARG A 205 1.84 18.50 6.05
C ARG A 205 1.78 19.94 5.58
N ASN A 206 0.77 20.29 4.81
CA ASN A 206 0.47 21.68 4.41
C ASN A 206 1.72 22.45 3.90
N GLY A 207 2.44 21.90 2.95
CA GLY A 207 3.66 22.47 2.39
C GLY A 207 4.93 22.20 3.20
N SER A 208 4.83 21.50 4.33
CA SER A 208 5.96 21.13 5.18
C SER A 208 6.46 19.72 4.85
N ALA A 209 7.78 19.54 4.85
CA ALA A 209 8.46 18.27 4.61
C ALA A 209 9.21 17.81 5.89
N PRO A 210 8.50 17.32 6.92
CA PRO A 210 9.09 17.06 8.25
C PRO A 210 10.14 15.94 8.24
N ARG A 211 10.11 15.07 7.23
CA ARG A 211 11.07 13.97 7.02
C ARG A 211 11.94 14.18 5.78
N GLY A 212 11.92 15.40 5.22
CA GLY A 212 12.71 15.80 4.04
C GLY A 212 11.97 15.60 2.72
N THR A 213 12.62 16.07 1.65
CA THR A 213 12.18 15.93 0.26
C THR A 213 13.14 15.02 -0.45
N TRP A 214 12.65 13.91 -0.97
CA TRP A 214 13.44 12.82 -1.54
C TRP A 214 13.29 12.80 -3.06
N THR A 215 14.37 12.96 -3.80
CA THR A 215 14.35 12.93 -5.25
C THR A 215 14.36 11.50 -5.76
N ALA A 216 13.61 11.23 -6.83
CA ALA A 216 13.66 9.94 -7.51
C ALA A 216 14.81 9.92 -8.52
N GLN A 217 15.49 8.76 -8.62
CA GLN A 217 16.53 8.49 -9.63
C GLN A 217 16.05 7.50 -10.69
N ASN A 218 15.00 6.73 -10.46
CA ASN A 218 14.38 5.88 -11.45
C ASN A 218 12.90 5.66 -11.11
N LEU A 219 12.12 5.31 -12.13
CA LEU A 219 10.71 4.96 -12.03
C LEU A 219 10.47 3.65 -12.75
N GLY A 220 9.49 2.90 -12.32
CA GLY A 220 9.10 1.67 -12.98
C GLY A 220 7.61 1.38 -12.81
N THR A 221 7.06 0.68 -13.78
CA THR A 221 5.67 0.21 -13.80
C THR A 221 5.55 -1.02 -14.67
N PHE A 222 4.35 -1.55 -14.77
CA PHE A 222 4.04 -2.67 -15.65
C PHE A 222 3.97 -2.24 -17.12
N THR A 223 4.36 -3.16 -18.02
CA THR A 223 4.23 -2.97 -19.47
C THR A 223 2.77 -2.79 -19.88
N GLY A 224 1.84 -3.55 -19.26
CA GLY A 224 0.40 -3.42 -19.52
C GLY A 224 -0.13 -2.03 -19.17
N TRP A 225 0.35 -1.44 -18.07
CA TRP A 225 0.02 -0.05 -17.77
C TRP A 225 0.65 0.90 -18.78
N ALA A 226 1.97 0.86 -18.96
CA ALA A 226 2.68 1.82 -19.79
C ALA A 226 2.21 1.82 -21.26
N ALA A 227 1.92 0.64 -21.82
CA ALA A 227 1.55 0.48 -23.23
C ALA A 227 0.08 0.77 -23.53
N SER A 228 -0.83 0.55 -22.60
CA SER A 228 -2.27 0.58 -22.89
C SER A 228 -3.15 1.21 -21.81
N GLY A 229 -2.59 1.62 -20.68
CA GLY A 229 -3.37 2.13 -19.55
C GLY A 229 -4.27 1.06 -18.91
N ASP A 230 -3.84 -0.20 -18.94
CA ASP A 230 -4.60 -1.31 -18.39
C ASP A 230 -4.70 -1.21 -16.86
N LEU A 231 -5.90 -0.98 -16.37
CA LEU A 231 -6.17 -0.74 -14.94
C LEU A 231 -5.85 -1.95 -14.05
N ARG A 232 -5.72 -3.14 -14.61
CA ARG A 232 -5.28 -4.34 -13.87
C ARG A 232 -3.81 -4.24 -13.42
N TYR A 233 -3.04 -3.39 -14.11
CA TYR A 233 -1.60 -3.20 -13.95
C TYR A 233 -1.24 -1.76 -13.53
N ASP A 234 -2.19 -0.97 -13.03
CA ASP A 234 -1.97 0.43 -12.62
C ASP A 234 -1.24 0.53 -11.28
N SER A 235 -0.06 -0.10 -11.19
CA SER A 235 0.86 -0.01 -10.05
C SER A 235 2.26 0.35 -10.53
N GLY A 236 3.01 1.04 -9.69
CA GLY A 236 4.36 1.47 -10.02
C GLY A 236 5.21 1.78 -8.79
N PHE A 237 6.47 2.07 -9.04
CA PHE A 237 7.43 2.42 -8.00
C PHE A 237 8.35 3.57 -8.42
N ALA A 238 8.97 4.20 -7.43
CA ALA A 238 10.12 5.06 -7.65
C ALA A 238 11.27 4.64 -6.74
N ILE A 239 12.49 4.73 -7.28
CA ILE A 239 13.74 4.53 -6.53
C ILE A 239 14.28 5.90 -6.16
N LEU A 240 14.50 6.11 -4.87
CA LEU A 240 14.90 7.39 -4.32
C LEU A 240 16.41 7.48 -4.13
N ASN A 241 16.94 8.67 -4.33
CA ASN A 241 18.30 9.02 -3.90
C ASN A 241 18.38 9.02 -2.37
N THR A 242 19.59 8.89 -1.83
CA THR A 242 19.83 9.16 -0.40
C THR A 242 19.65 10.65 -0.09
N LEU A 243 19.16 10.94 1.10
CA LEU A 243 19.09 12.31 1.62
C LEU A 243 20.03 12.43 2.82
N SER A 244 21.07 13.29 2.70
CA SER A 244 22.12 13.43 3.73
C SER A 244 22.76 12.08 4.11
N GLY A 245 22.99 11.22 3.14
CA GLY A 245 23.59 9.89 3.32
C GLY A 245 22.64 8.81 3.86
N GLN A 246 21.40 9.15 4.19
CA GLN A 246 20.40 8.20 4.68
C GLN A 246 19.53 7.63 3.56
N LYS A 247 19.12 6.37 3.69
CA LYS A 247 18.08 5.73 2.89
C LYS A 247 16.71 6.13 3.41
N ILE A 248 15.66 6.08 2.58
CA ILE A 248 14.30 6.42 3.01
C ILE A 248 13.82 5.53 4.16
N SER A 249 14.12 4.22 4.12
CA SER A 249 13.74 3.30 5.21
C SER A 249 14.40 3.64 6.55
N GLN A 250 15.60 4.18 6.55
CA GLN A 250 16.25 4.63 7.79
C GLN A 250 15.56 5.83 8.41
N ARG A 251 14.99 6.70 7.56
CA ARG A 251 14.36 7.95 7.99
C ARG A 251 12.89 7.80 8.41
N VAL A 252 12.15 6.91 7.76
CA VAL A 252 10.70 6.75 7.97
C VAL A 252 10.26 5.30 8.20
N GLY A 253 11.17 4.33 8.06
CA GLY A 253 10.81 2.92 7.99
C GLY A 253 10.25 2.54 6.63
N ASN A 254 9.71 1.34 6.52
CA ASN A 254 8.96 0.87 5.35
C ASN A 254 7.78 0.02 5.80
N LEU A 255 6.70 0.07 5.03
CA LEU A 255 5.60 -0.86 5.17
C LEU A 255 6.01 -2.26 4.71
N GLY A 256 5.39 -3.29 5.26
CA GLY A 256 5.42 -4.61 4.69
C GLY A 256 4.72 -4.64 3.33
N PHE A 257 4.87 -5.72 2.59
CA PHE A 257 4.23 -5.89 1.29
C PHE A 257 3.65 -7.30 1.19
N ALA A 258 2.42 -7.44 0.65
CA ALA A 258 1.75 -8.72 0.53
C ALA A 258 1.09 -8.85 -0.84
N TRP A 259 1.20 -10.03 -1.46
CA TRP A 259 0.58 -10.36 -2.74
C TRP A 259 0.03 -11.79 -2.70
N ASN A 260 -0.82 -12.14 -3.67
CA ASN A 260 -1.53 -13.42 -3.73
C ASN A 260 -2.31 -13.72 -2.43
N GLN A 261 -3.00 -12.70 -1.89
CA GLN A 261 -3.92 -12.88 -0.78
C GLN A 261 -5.33 -13.11 -1.32
N GLY A 262 -6.14 -13.90 -0.61
CA GLY A 262 -7.58 -13.91 -0.87
C GLY A 262 -8.17 -12.52 -0.63
N THR A 263 -9.27 -12.17 -1.32
CA THR A 263 -9.81 -10.80 -1.26
C THR A 263 -10.75 -10.55 -0.07
N ASN A 264 -11.12 -11.55 0.72
CA ASN A 264 -11.94 -11.35 1.93
C ASN A 264 -11.13 -10.71 3.07
N LEU A 265 -10.74 -9.45 2.89
CA LEU A 265 -9.89 -8.70 3.79
C LEU A 265 -10.53 -7.37 4.18
N HIS A 266 -9.98 -6.77 5.23
CA HIS A 266 -10.26 -5.41 5.64
C HIS A 266 -9.01 -4.56 5.45
N TRP A 267 -9.16 -3.40 4.81
CA TRP A 267 -8.04 -2.50 4.51
C TRP A 267 -8.24 -1.12 5.11
N PHE A 268 -7.09 -0.50 5.38
CA PHE A 268 -6.97 0.92 5.67
C PHE A 268 -6.34 1.60 4.47
N THR A 269 -7.17 2.30 3.69
CA THR A 269 -6.80 3.01 2.48
C THR A 269 -6.35 4.42 2.85
N ILE A 270 -5.08 4.76 2.61
CA ILE A 270 -4.48 6.02 3.08
C ILE A 270 -3.91 6.80 1.90
N GLY A 271 -4.16 8.12 1.87
CA GLY A 271 -3.63 9.00 0.83
C GLY A 271 -3.76 10.47 1.18
N TYR A 272 -3.48 11.31 0.19
CA TYR A 272 -3.58 12.77 0.25
C TYR A 272 -4.56 13.28 -0.80
N PRO A 273 -5.87 13.01 -0.63
CA PRO A 273 -6.87 13.51 -1.58
C PRO A 273 -6.83 15.04 -1.61
N ALA A 274 -6.82 15.61 -2.80
CA ALA A 274 -6.60 17.04 -3.00
C ALA A 274 -7.63 17.72 -3.92
N ALA A 275 -8.50 16.95 -4.59
CA ALA A 275 -9.70 17.46 -5.22
C ALA A 275 -10.83 17.61 -4.17
N ALA A 276 -11.75 18.55 -4.41
CA ALA A 276 -12.87 18.81 -3.49
C ALA A 276 -13.60 17.53 -3.08
N PRO A 277 -14.02 17.38 -1.81
CA PRO A 277 -13.98 18.38 -0.73
C PRO A 277 -12.64 18.43 0.04
N PHE A 278 -11.64 17.71 -0.38
CA PHE A 278 -10.34 17.62 0.28
C PHE A 278 -9.38 18.71 -0.20
N SER A 279 -8.34 18.95 0.58
CA SER A 279 -7.37 20.04 0.33
C SER A 279 -5.96 19.55 -0.05
N GLY A 280 -5.70 18.24 0.03
CA GLY A 280 -4.36 17.66 -0.16
C GLY A 280 -3.33 18.01 0.91
N LYS A 281 -3.72 18.73 1.95
CA LYS A 281 -2.80 19.24 2.98
C LYS A 281 -2.43 18.19 4.02
N TYR A 282 -3.26 17.15 4.18
CA TYR A 282 -3.17 16.16 5.24
C TYR A 282 -3.54 14.79 4.71
N GLN A 283 -3.05 13.75 5.37
CA GLN A 283 -3.50 12.38 5.13
C GLN A 283 -4.98 12.22 5.45
N VAL A 284 -5.63 11.37 4.68
CA VAL A 284 -6.99 10.87 4.94
C VAL A 284 -6.93 9.36 4.85
N MET A 285 -7.65 8.68 5.75
CA MET A 285 -7.75 7.22 5.78
C MET A 285 -9.21 6.82 5.69
N CYS A 286 -9.52 5.84 4.86
CA CYS A 286 -10.76 5.07 4.89
C CYS A 286 -10.47 3.68 5.43
N ALA A 287 -11.28 3.18 6.35
CA ALA A 287 -11.29 1.78 6.78
C ALA A 287 -12.51 1.10 6.17
N SER A 288 -12.27 0.06 5.38
CA SER A 288 -13.35 -0.67 4.67
C SER A 288 -12.95 -2.12 4.41
N SER A 289 -13.94 -3.00 4.38
CA SER A 289 -13.78 -4.37 3.93
C SER A 289 -13.92 -4.48 2.41
N TYR A 290 -13.57 -5.65 1.88
CA TYR A 290 -13.85 -6.05 0.51
C TYR A 290 -15.31 -5.76 0.15
N ALA A 291 -15.51 -5.07 -0.96
CA ALA A 291 -16.83 -4.83 -1.52
C ALA A 291 -17.13 -5.84 -2.63
N TYR A 292 -16.32 -5.85 -3.67
CA TYR A 292 -16.43 -6.77 -4.81
C TYR A 292 -15.16 -6.72 -5.67
N SER A 293 -15.06 -7.68 -6.61
CA SER A 293 -14.07 -7.68 -7.70
C SER A 293 -14.68 -7.10 -8.97
N ASP A 294 -13.97 -6.18 -9.62
CA ASP A 294 -14.38 -5.61 -10.92
C ASP A 294 -14.01 -6.56 -12.05
N THR A 295 -15.01 -7.18 -12.65
CA THR A 295 -14.82 -8.16 -13.74
C THR A 295 -14.80 -7.51 -15.12
N SER A 296 -14.92 -6.19 -15.23
CA SER A 296 -14.99 -5.46 -16.51
C SER A 296 -13.72 -5.58 -17.35
N PHE A 297 -12.56 -5.81 -16.69
CA PHE A 297 -11.24 -5.80 -17.35
C PHE A 297 -10.63 -7.21 -17.54
N GLY A 298 -11.27 -8.26 -17.05
CA GLY A 298 -10.69 -9.60 -17.00
C GLY A 298 -9.71 -9.77 -15.83
N THR A 299 -9.14 -10.96 -15.70
CA THR A 299 -8.19 -11.32 -14.62
C THR A 299 -6.81 -10.70 -14.84
N PRO A 300 -6.09 -10.35 -13.74
CA PRO A 300 -6.53 -10.34 -12.35
C PRO A 300 -7.57 -9.24 -12.10
N TYR A 301 -8.67 -9.56 -11.42
CA TYR A 301 -9.74 -8.61 -11.21
C TYR A 301 -9.36 -7.53 -10.19
N PRO A 302 -9.45 -6.23 -10.55
CA PRO A 302 -9.30 -5.16 -9.56
C PRO A 302 -10.31 -5.25 -8.41
N VAL A 303 -9.92 -4.77 -7.25
CA VAL A 303 -10.69 -4.91 -6.00
C VAL A 303 -11.28 -3.56 -5.57
N ALA A 304 -12.59 -3.54 -5.32
CA ALA A 304 -13.32 -2.40 -4.80
C ALA A 304 -13.37 -2.38 -3.27
N VAL A 305 -13.28 -1.18 -2.70
CA VAL A 305 -13.55 -0.88 -1.29
C VAL A 305 -14.38 0.39 -1.17
N GLY A 306 -15.12 0.56 -0.07
CA GLY A 306 -15.76 1.83 0.26
C GLY A 306 -14.72 2.89 0.63
N CYS A 307 -14.71 4.02 -0.07
CA CYS A 307 -13.88 5.17 0.23
C CYS A 307 -14.26 6.38 -0.64
N ASP A 308 -14.33 7.55 -0.04
CA ASP A 308 -14.71 8.80 -0.72
C ASP A 308 -13.50 9.68 -1.09
N GLN A 309 -12.28 9.18 -0.98
CA GLN A 309 -11.08 9.94 -1.34
C GLN A 309 -11.08 10.29 -2.83
N THR A 310 -10.58 11.48 -3.16
CA THR A 310 -10.60 12.08 -4.49
C THR A 310 -9.21 12.13 -5.14
N GLY A 311 -9.08 12.75 -6.33
CA GLY A 311 -7.81 12.94 -7.03
C GLY A 311 -6.69 13.44 -6.10
N GLY A 312 -5.47 12.97 -6.30
CA GLY A 312 -4.32 13.14 -5.42
C GLY A 312 -4.10 11.98 -4.42
N THR A 313 -5.14 11.16 -4.15
CA THR A 313 -4.98 9.92 -3.37
C THR A 313 -4.32 8.80 -4.16
N SER A 314 -4.27 8.90 -5.47
CA SER A 314 -3.65 7.95 -6.41
C SER A 314 -2.32 7.42 -5.90
N GLY A 315 -2.13 6.10 -5.91
CA GLY A 315 -0.93 5.44 -5.41
C GLY A 315 -0.80 5.37 -3.88
N GLY A 316 -1.77 5.93 -3.15
CA GLY A 316 -1.83 5.75 -1.70
C GLY A 316 -2.04 4.28 -1.34
N PRO A 317 -1.36 3.74 -0.31
CA PRO A 317 -1.42 2.32 0.00
C PRO A 317 -2.77 1.90 0.57
N ARG A 318 -3.18 0.68 0.25
CA ARG A 318 -4.16 -0.08 1.01
C ARG A 318 -3.42 -1.00 1.97
N ILE A 319 -3.57 -0.76 3.27
CA ILE A 319 -2.83 -1.49 4.29
C ILE A 319 -3.71 -2.57 4.91
N TRP A 320 -3.31 -3.82 4.73
CA TRP A 320 -3.84 -4.97 5.46
C TRP A 320 -3.07 -5.16 6.76
N LYS A 321 -3.73 -5.61 7.82
CA LYS A 321 -3.19 -5.75 9.18
C LYS A 321 -2.58 -4.44 9.72
N PHE A 322 -3.32 -3.35 9.52
CA PHE A 322 -2.92 -2.04 10.03
C PHE A 322 -2.84 -2.03 11.55
N SER A 323 -1.72 -1.55 12.09
CA SER A 323 -1.53 -1.42 13.54
C SER A 323 -0.44 -0.41 13.87
N TYR A 324 -0.58 0.24 15.01
CA TYR A 324 0.45 1.08 15.60
C TYR A 324 1.45 0.32 16.47
N SER A 325 1.22 -0.97 16.71
CA SER A 325 2.06 -1.79 17.58
C SER A 325 3.44 -2.02 16.98
N ALA A 326 4.44 -2.09 17.86
CA ALA A 326 5.78 -2.55 17.49
C ALA A 326 5.70 -3.98 16.94
N GLY A 327 6.40 -4.23 15.84
CA GLY A 327 6.38 -5.56 15.19
C GLY A 327 5.14 -5.85 14.35
N ALA A 328 4.17 -4.92 14.29
CA ALA A 328 3.07 -5.04 13.34
C ALA A 328 3.58 -4.95 11.90
N THR A 329 3.01 -5.76 11.04
CA THR A 329 3.51 -5.94 9.68
C THR A 329 3.02 -4.88 8.69
N ASN A 330 1.85 -4.28 8.92
CA ASN A 330 1.30 -3.18 8.09
C ASN A 330 1.54 -3.41 6.60
N TYR A 331 0.94 -4.47 6.03
CA TYR A 331 1.20 -4.87 4.65
C TYR A 331 0.50 -3.97 3.64
N VAL A 332 1.23 -3.38 2.69
CA VAL A 332 0.65 -2.85 1.45
C VAL A 332 0.14 -4.05 0.64
N ASN A 333 -1.15 -4.06 0.37
CA ASN A 333 -1.83 -5.11 -0.38
C ASN A 333 -2.83 -4.51 -1.38
N GLY A 334 -2.47 -3.37 -1.93
CA GLY A 334 -3.18 -2.60 -2.93
C GLY A 334 -2.73 -1.15 -2.95
N ASP A 335 -3.08 -0.44 -3.99
CA ASP A 335 -2.89 1.00 -4.14
C ASP A 335 -4.14 1.66 -4.75
N ASN A 336 -4.30 2.96 -4.53
CA ASN A 336 -5.46 3.69 -5.04
C ASN A 336 -5.28 4.00 -6.52
N SER A 337 -6.12 3.43 -7.38
CA SER A 337 -6.00 3.52 -8.83
C SER A 337 -7.14 4.33 -9.45
N TYR A 338 -8.37 3.83 -9.45
CA TYR A 338 -9.46 4.41 -10.22
C TYR A 338 -10.80 4.38 -9.49
N ARG A 339 -11.81 5.00 -10.13
CA ARG A 339 -13.22 4.93 -9.76
C ARG A 339 -14.11 4.98 -10.99
N TYR A 340 -15.36 4.59 -10.84
CA TYR A 340 -16.40 4.86 -11.84
C TYR A 340 -16.95 6.27 -11.68
N THR A 341 -17.40 6.86 -12.79
CA THR A 341 -17.98 8.22 -12.83
C THR A 341 -19.49 8.24 -12.70
N THR A 342 -20.11 7.07 -12.64
CA THR A 342 -21.56 6.95 -12.46
C THR A 342 -22.02 7.56 -11.14
N PRO A 343 -23.16 8.26 -11.09
CA PRO A 343 -23.72 8.78 -9.86
C PRO A 343 -24.01 7.70 -8.80
N ASP A 344 -24.15 6.46 -9.24
CA ASP A 344 -24.51 5.34 -8.36
C ASP A 344 -23.32 4.73 -7.62
N HIS A 345 -22.06 5.03 -8.07
CA HIS A 345 -20.82 4.52 -7.48
C HIS A 345 -19.80 5.58 -7.04
N PRO A 346 -20.18 6.72 -6.41
CA PRO A 346 -19.24 7.79 -6.08
C PRO A 346 -18.37 7.52 -4.86
N LEU A 347 -18.70 6.48 -4.07
CA LEU A 347 -18.06 6.18 -2.77
C LEU A 347 -17.25 4.89 -2.81
N GLU A 348 -16.82 4.49 -3.99
CA GLU A 348 -15.97 3.33 -4.23
C GLU A 348 -14.62 3.76 -4.78
N LEU A 349 -13.60 3.01 -4.38
CA LEU A 349 -12.24 3.20 -4.84
C LEU A 349 -11.65 1.83 -5.18
N PHE A 350 -10.97 1.75 -6.32
CA PHE A 350 -10.45 0.51 -6.87
C PHE A 350 -8.93 0.46 -6.79
N SER A 351 -8.42 -0.76 -6.71
CA SER A 351 -7.00 -1.12 -6.76
C SER A 351 -6.79 -2.29 -7.69
N PRO A 352 -5.68 -2.35 -8.43
CA PRO A 352 -5.23 -3.63 -8.96
C PRO A 352 -5.19 -4.69 -7.87
N TYR A 353 -5.47 -5.95 -8.24
CA TYR A 353 -5.21 -7.08 -7.36
C TYR A 353 -3.72 -7.37 -7.33
N PHE A 354 -3.12 -7.41 -6.15
CA PHE A 354 -1.70 -7.71 -6.01
C PHE A 354 -1.47 -9.22 -6.15
N ASN A 355 -1.09 -9.62 -7.35
CA ASN A 355 -0.81 -10.99 -7.75
C ASN A 355 0.71 -11.31 -7.77
N THR A 356 1.10 -12.42 -8.38
CA THR A 356 2.50 -12.82 -8.55
C THR A 356 3.32 -11.78 -9.30
N ASP A 357 2.76 -11.16 -10.36
CA ASP A 357 3.47 -10.13 -11.13
C ASP A 357 3.74 -8.89 -10.26
N THR A 358 2.80 -8.54 -9.38
CA THR A 358 3.01 -7.46 -8.40
C THR A 358 4.14 -7.79 -7.42
N GLY A 359 4.23 -9.05 -6.96
CA GLY A 359 5.35 -9.53 -6.17
C GLY A 359 6.69 -9.43 -6.92
N ASN A 360 6.70 -9.75 -8.22
CA ASN A 360 7.88 -9.63 -9.08
C ASN A 360 8.30 -8.16 -9.26
N LEU A 361 7.34 -7.26 -9.54
CA LEU A 361 7.59 -5.82 -9.65
C LEU A 361 8.15 -5.25 -8.34
N PHE A 362 7.60 -5.68 -7.21
CA PHE A 362 8.08 -5.28 -5.88
C PHE A 362 9.52 -5.76 -5.64
N TYR A 363 9.84 -7.03 -5.90
CA TYR A 363 11.21 -7.53 -5.75
C TYR A 363 12.19 -6.85 -6.70
N TYR A 364 11.75 -6.53 -7.92
CA TYR A 364 12.56 -5.74 -8.84
C TYR A 364 12.89 -4.37 -8.24
N ALA A 365 11.90 -3.67 -7.70
CA ALA A 365 12.12 -2.38 -7.03
C ALA A 365 13.10 -2.50 -5.84
N LEU A 366 13.03 -3.59 -5.07
CA LEU A 366 13.97 -3.82 -3.96
C LEU A 366 15.40 -4.13 -4.44
N SER A 367 15.56 -4.71 -5.64
CA SER A 367 16.90 -5.01 -6.22
C SER A 367 17.63 -3.76 -6.69
N CYS A 368 16.92 -2.66 -6.92
CA CYS A 368 17.48 -1.34 -7.22
C CYS A 368 18.15 -0.74 -5.97
N ASN A 369 19.50 -0.84 -5.87
CA ASN A 369 20.24 -0.46 -4.64
C ASN A 369 21.50 0.39 -4.93
N PRO A 370 21.44 1.68 -5.12
CA PRO A 370 20.35 2.52 -5.62
C PRO A 370 20.15 2.47 -7.14
N GLY A 371 20.99 1.79 -7.90
CA GLY A 371 20.79 1.56 -9.34
C GLY A 371 19.92 0.34 -9.59
N CYS A 372 19.05 0.40 -10.61
CA CYS A 372 18.34 -0.78 -11.09
C CYS A 372 19.27 -1.61 -12.00
N PRO A 373 19.20 -2.96 -11.93
CA PRO A 373 19.99 -3.85 -12.76
C PRO A 373 19.64 -3.73 -14.25
#